data_d827d69d522472bee8a0ca62edaad529
#
_entry.id   d827d69d522472bee8a0ca62edaad529
#
_cell.length_a   1.000
_cell.length_b   1.000
_cell.length_c   1.000
_cell.angle_alpha   90.00
_cell.angle_beta   90.00
_cell.angle_gamma   90.00
#
_symmetry.space_group_name_H-M   'P 1'
#
loop_
_entity.id
_entity.type
_entity.pdbx_description
1 polymer ?
#
loop_
_entity_poly.entity_id
_entity_poly.type
_entity_poly.pdbx_seq_one_letter_code
_entity_poly.pdbx_strand_id
1 'polypeptide(L)'
;MNTYFLFVLLGFFIVLVIYLTIDPNIEKFGIEYSVSYPNIEEIKNKLTVNKNSYFEFFKLLDAQARNIKFSFKDFQEKYNSSILEIDQKEKNNFDRFYKDVVNMIPLKKRHQILIPNLKIAKFSGIENDYPHTHSDIIFFSKSVFENDLSNYQSLENNKNLLSLAKTLIHEINHIKLRQNPTMYDTLFNQWGFKSISPQYLNQTLPNNIISRIRINPDELPDYRFWVWRNKSIPLAIYSSTDITSISDTIIISVDWNNPKKYTYLDDDDDFIDYFKIHVNHYHPNEILAEYHSIYFMELTKQLTDTDIIKTEAYKLLKKTL
;
A
#
# COMPACT_ATOMS: atom_id res chain seq x y z
N MET A 1 -25.15 -48.74 19.42
CA MET A 1 -24.16 -48.13 18.50
C MET A 1 -22.86 -48.89 18.67
N ASN A 2 -22.32 -49.47 17.58
CA ASN A 2 -21.25 -50.46 17.66
C ASN A 2 -19.93 -49.78 18.07
N THR A 3 -19.29 -50.23 19.13
CA THR A 3 -18.05 -49.63 19.70
C THR A 3 -16.94 -49.50 18.64
N TYR A 4 -16.89 -50.40 17.67
CA TYR A 4 -15.99 -50.37 16.53
C TYR A 4 -16.23 -49.13 15.62
N PHE A 5 -17.49 -48.74 15.42
CA PHE A 5 -17.84 -47.57 14.61
C PHE A 5 -17.38 -46.26 15.27
N LEU A 6 -17.43 -46.21 16.61
CA LEU A 6 -16.96 -45.05 17.36
C LEU A 6 -15.43 -44.88 17.27
N PHE A 7 -14.68 -45.98 17.34
CA PHE A 7 -13.21 -45.97 17.19
C PHE A 7 -12.77 -45.55 15.77
N VAL A 8 -13.48 -45.97 14.74
CA VAL A 8 -13.20 -45.57 13.35
C VAL A 8 -13.48 -44.10 13.17
N LEU A 9 -14.61 -43.58 13.69
CA LEU A 9 -14.93 -42.14 13.65
C LEU A 9 -13.91 -41.29 14.43
N LEU A 10 -13.50 -41.73 15.62
CA LEU A 10 -12.49 -41.04 16.42
C LEU A 10 -11.11 -41.02 15.72
N GLY A 11 -10.74 -42.16 15.13
CA GLY A 11 -9.52 -42.27 14.31
C GLY A 11 -9.54 -41.33 13.10
N PHE A 12 -10.66 -41.26 12.39
CA PHE A 12 -10.82 -40.32 11.28
C PHE A 12 -10.77 -38.86 11.74
N PHE A 13 -11.37 -38.54 12.88
CA PHE A 13 -11.35 -37.19 13.44
C PHE A 13 -9.94 -36.77 13.90
N ILE A 14 -9.20 -37.68 14.52
CA ILE A 14 -7.80 -37.45 14.92
C ILE A 14 -6.91 -37.27 13.69
N VAL A 15 -7.06 -38.08 12.66
CA VAL A 15 -6.30 -37.92 11.39
C VAL A 15 -6.66 -36.63 10.71
N LEU A 16 -7.93 -36.22 10.69
CA LEU A 16 -8.38 -34.95 10.13
C LEU A 16 -7.83 -33.75 10.93
N VAL A 17 -7.85 -33.80 12.26
CA VAL A 17 -7.28 -32.76 13.13
C VAL A 17 -5.75 -32.68 12.94
N ILE A 18 -5.08 -33.83 12.91
CA ILE A 18 -3.63 -33.86 12.66
C ILE A 18 -3.32 -33.30 11.24
N TYR A 19 -4.09 -33.67 10.23
CA TYR A 19 -3.92 -33.18 8.87
C TYR A 19 -4.14 -31.66 8.78
N LEU A 20 -5.19 -31.13 9.44
CA LEU A 20 -5.47 -29.70 9.51
C LEU A 20 -4.47 -28.91 10.38
N THR A 21 -3.82 -29.57 11.37
CA THR A 21 -2.81 -28.92 12.22
C THR A 21 -1.40 -29.03 11.66
N ILE A 22 -1.09 -30.09 10.89
CA ILE A 22 0.25 -30.28 10.30
C ILE A 22 0.43 -29.48 9.01
N ASP A 23 -0.64 -29.21 8.25
CA ASP A 23 -0.59 -28.34 7.08
C ASP A 23 -1.65 -27.24 7.16
N PRO A 24 -1.37 -26.15 7.90
CA PRO A 24 -2.28 -25.01 7.97
C PRO A 24 -2.50 -24.34 6.59
N ASN A 25 -1.83 -24.83 5.55
CA ASN A 25 -1.95 -24.31 4.19
C ASN A 25 -2.95 -25.08 3.32
N ILE A 26 -3.50 -26.21 3.78
CA ILE A 26 -4.42 -27.01 2.93
C ILE A 26 -5.66 -26.22 2.55
N GLU A 27 -6.24 -25.42 3.46
CA GLU A 27 -7.34 -24.51 3.13
C GLU A 27 -6.93 -23.39 2.16
N LYS A 28 -5.64 -23.04 2.09
CA LYS A 28 -5.12 -21.95 1.26
C LYS A 28 -4.82 -22.38 -0.18
N PHE A 29 -4.75 -23.68 -0.48
CA PHE A 29 -4.51 -24.18 -1.84
C PHE A 29 -5.72 -24.01 -2.78
N GLY A 30 -6.92 -23.84 -2.23
CA GLY A 30 -8.16 -23.62 -3.00
C GLY A 30 -8.53 -22.16 -3.20
N ILE A 31 -7.73 -21.19 -2.73
CA ILE A 31 -8.03 -19.77 -2.92
C ILE A 31 -7.81 -19.40 -4.39
N GLU A 32 -8.90 -18.98 -5.04
CA GLU A 32 -8.83 -18.37 -6.37
C GLU A 32 -8.46 -16.89 -6.25
N TYR A 33 -7.45 -16.47 -7.02
CA TYR A 33 -7.03 -15.07 -7.10
C TYR A 33 -7.62 -14.48 -8.37
N SER A 34 -8.60 -13.59 -8.20
CA SER A 34 -9.36 -12.98 -9.30
C SER A 34 -9.31 -11.47 -9.25
N VAL A 35 -9.65 -10.83 -10.35
CA VAL A 35 -9.83 -9.39 -10.46
C VAL A 35 -11.31 -9.08 -10.65
N SER A 36 -11.79 -8.03 -10.05
CA SER A 36 -13.11 -7.47 -10.29
C SER A 36 -13.00 -5.98 -10.63
N TYR A 37 -13.95 -5.51 -11.40
CA TYR A 37 -13.99 -4.14 -11.91
C TYR A 37 -15.28 -3.48 -11.43
N PRO A 38 -15.27 -2.80 -10.27
CA PRO A 38 -16.44 -2.12 -9.76
C PRO A 38 -16.97 -1.13 -10.80
N ASN A 39 -18.28 -0.98 -10.89
CA ASN A 39 -18.85 0.06 -11.75
C ASN A 39 -18.62 1.45 -11.16
N ILE A 40 -18.76 2.48 -11.99
CA ILE A 40 -18.50 3.89 -11.62
C ILE A 40 -19.32 4.31 -10.39
N GLU A 41 -20.58 3.90 -10.28
CA GLU A 41 -21.43 4.23 -9.13
C GLU A 41 -20.94 3.55 -7.83
N GLU A 42 -20.51 2.31 -7.88
CA GLU A 42 -19.91 1.62 -6.74
C GLU A 42 -18.65 2.34 -6.26
N ILE A 43 -17.78 2.75 -7.20
CA ILE A 43 -16.55 3.49 -6.89
C ILE A 43 -16.89 4.83 -6.24
N LYS A 44 -17.79 5.62 -6.84
CA LYS A 44 -18.23 6.90 -6.32
C LYS A 44 -18.82 6.77 -4.91
N ASN A 45 -19.66 5.77 -4.68
CA ASN A 45 -20.23 5.51 -3.37
C ASN A 45 -19.14 5.21 -2.33
N LYS A 46 -18.11 4.44 -2.66
CA LYS A 46 -17.01 4.15 -1.75
C LYS A 46 -16.16 5.38 -1.43
N LEU A 47 -15.97 6.27 -2.38
CA LEU A 47 -15.28 7.54 -2.15
C LEU A 47 -16.07 8.52 -1.27
N THR A 48 -17.39 8.42 -1.25
CA THR A 48 -18.27 9.41 -0.61
C THR A 48 -18.83 9.00 0.75
N VAL A 49 -19.00 7.71 1.00
CA VAL A 49 -19.78 7.19 2.15
C VAL A 49 -18.93 7.01 3.41
N ASN A 50 -17.62 6.96 3.31
CA ASN A 50 -16.78 6.78 4.48
C ASN A 50 -16.66 8.08 5.29
N LYS A 51 -17.24 8.10 6.50
CA LYS A 51 -17.05 9.17 7.50
C LYS A 51 -15.58 9.40 7.90
N ASN A 52 -14.68 8.48 7.57
CA ASN A 52 -13.24 8.61 7.65
C ASN A 52 -12.67 8.71 6.23
N SER A 53 -13.34 9.50 5.38
CA SER A 53 -12.90 9.66 4.01
C SER A 53 -11.59 10.45 3.96
N TYR A 54 -10.77 10.10 3.01
CA TYR A 54 -9.57 10.83 2.64
C TYR A 54 -9.77 12.37 2.64
N PHE A 55 -10.95 12.82 2.17
CA PHE A 55 -11.29 14.23 2.09
C PHE A 55 -11.44 14.95 3.45
N GLU A 56 -11.74 14.24 4.53
CA GLU A 56 -11.88 14.84 5.87
C GLU A 56 -10.51 15.32 6.43
N PHE A 57 -9.43 14.72 5.96
CA PHE A 57 -8.07 15.08 6.37
C PHE A 57 -7.42 16.13 5.48
N PHE A 58 -7.99 16.42 4.30
CA PHE A 58 -7.44 17.37 3.36
C PHE A 58 -7.32 18.77 3.98
N LYS A 59 -6.19 19.38 3.71
CA LYS A 59 -5.89 20.78 4.05
C LYS A 59 -5.97 21.66 2.80
N LEU A 60 -5.86 22.96 3.01
CA LEU A 60 -5.89 23.93 1.91
C LEU A 60 -4.82 23.61 0.83
N LEU A 61 -3.61 23.25 1.25
CA LEU A 61 -2.54 22.92 0.31
C LEU A 61 -2.80 21.61 -0.45
N ASP A 62 -3.47 20.62 0.16
CA ASP A 62 -3.87 19.40 -0.55
C ASP A 62 -4.86 19.71 -1.68
N ALA A 63 -5.76 20.67 -1.45
CA ALA A 63 -6.68 21.16 -2.48
C ALA A 63 -5.93 21.91 -3.58
N GLN A 64 -5.05 22.82 -3.20
CA GLN A 64 -4.24 23.61 -4.12
C GLN A 64 -3.36 22.73 -5.02
N ALA A 65 -2.68 21.73 -4.44
CA ALA A 65 -1.84 20.78 -5.15
C ALA A 65 -2.59 19.97 -6.24
N ARG A 66 -3.90 19.85 -6.09
CA ARG A 66 -4.80 19.12 -7.01
C ARG A 66 -5.62 20.04 -7.91
N ASN A 67 -5.36 21.35 -7.81
CA ASN A 67 -6.14 22.39 -8.51
C ASN A 67 -7.64 22.26 -8.24
N ILE A 68 -8.01 22.12 -6.97
CA ILE A 68 -9.39 21.97 -6.48
C ILE A 68 -9.70 23.12 -5.51
N LYS A 69 -10.91 23.67 -5.53
CA LYS A 69 -11.36 24.56 -4.48
C LYS A 69 -11.49 23.81 -3.16
N PHE A 70 -11.09 24.45 -2.06
CA PHE A 70 -11.12 23.83 -0.75
C PHE A 70 -12.55 23.69 -0.20
N SER A 71 -13.27 22.71 -0.71
CA SER A 71 -14.56 22.27 -0.18
C SER A 71 -14.75 20.76 -0.41
N PHE A 72 -15.46 20.10 0.47
CA PHE A 72 -15.78 18.68 0.33
C PHE A 72 -16.48 18.37 -1.00
N LYS A 73 -17.41 19.24 -1.40
CA LYS A 73 -18.15 19.11 -2.66
C LYS A 73 -17.22 19.16 -3.88
N ASP A 74 -16.30 20.13 -3.94
CA ASP A 74 -15.40 20.28 -5.08
C ASP A 74 -14.43 19.09 -5.16
N PHE A 75 -13.95 18.57 -4.02
CA PHE A 75 -13.16 17.34 -3.98
C PHE A 75 -13.95 16.17 -4.56
N GLN A 76 -15.16 15.95 -4.06
CA GLN A 76 -16.02 14.87 -4.50
C GLN A 76 -16.32 14.94 -6.00
N GLU A 77 -16.66 16.12 -6.51
CA GLU A 77 -16.91 16.34 -7.94
C GLU A 77 -15.66 16.04 -8.78
N LYS A 78 -14.49 16.51 -8.37
CA LYS A 78 -13.24 16.29 -9.08
C LYS A 78 -12.88 14.81 -9.12
N TYR A 79 -12.92 14.12 -7.97
CA TYR A 79 -12.62 12.67 -7.93
C TYR A 79 -13.64 11.89 -8.73
N ASN A 80 -14.94 12.17 -8.59
CA ASN A 80 -15.99 11.49 -9.34
C ASN A 80 -15.84 11.67 -10.86
N SER A 81 -15.40 12.86 -11.31
CA SER A 81 -15.16 13.12 -12.74
C SER A 81 -13.87 12.51 -13.27
N SER A 82 -12.94 12.13 -12.42
CA SER A 82 -11.67 11.49 -12.80
C SER A 82 -11.82 9.99 -13.05
N ILE A 83 -12.88 9.35 -12.58
CA ILE A 83 -13.11 7.91 -12.72
C ILE A 83 -13.53 7.60 -14.15
N LEU A 84 -12.89 6.60 -14.75
CA LEU A 84 -13.11 6.19 -16.13
C LEU A 84 -13.61 4.75 -16.19
N GLU A 85 -14.39 4.43 -17.21
CA GLU A 85 -14.72 3.04 -17.52
C GLU A 85 -13.49 2.25 -17.99
N ILE A 86 -13.45 0.98 -17.62
CA ILE A 86 -12.51 0.00 -18.14
C ILE A 86 -13.27 -0.82 -19.16
N ASP A 87 -12.89 -0.75 -20.43
CA ASP A 87 -13.53 -1.51 -21.48
C ASP A 87 -13.20 -3.01 -21.43
N GLN A 88 -13.88 -3.82 -22.24
CA GLN A 88 -13.71 -5.28 -22.19
C GLN A 88 -12.32 -5.73 -22.64
N LYS A 89 -11.67 -5.02 -23.57
CA LYS A 89 -10.30 -5.31 -24.01
C LYS A 89 -9.31 -5.02 -22.89
N GLU A 90 -9.47 -3.89 -22.22
CA GLU A 90 -8.66 -3.47 -21.08
C GLU A 90 -8.78 -4.48 -19.92
N LYS A 91 -10.02 -4.91 -19.58
CA LYS A 91 -10.27 -5.97 -18.58
C LYS A 91 -9.54 -7.25 -18.93
N ASN A 92 -9.72 -7.75 -20.17
CA ASN A 92 -9.08 -8.98 -20.62
C ASN A 92 -7.53 -8.91 -20.53
N ASN A 93 -6.96 -7.76 -20.88
CA ASN A 93 -5.51 -7.56 -20.81
C ASN A 93 -5.02 -7.51 -19.36
N PHE A 94 -5.73 -6.82 -18.48
CA PHE A 94 -5.38 -6.76 -17.05
C PHE A 94 -5.55 -8.13 -16.38
N ASP A 95 -6.59 -8.89 -16.69
CA ASP A 95 -6.81 -10.24 -16.17
C ASP A 95 -5.66 -11.19 -16.55
N ARG A 96 -5.19 -11.10 -17.80
CA ARG A 96 -4.04 -11.87 -18.26
C ARG A 96 -2.76 -11.46 -17.56
N PHE A 97 -2.51 -10.17 -17.43
CA PHE A 97 -1.39 -9.61 -16.68
C PHE A 97 -1.41 -10.09 -15.22
N TYR A 98 -2.55 -9.96 -14.53
CA TYR A 98 -2.68 -10.39 -13.15
C TYR A 98 -2.48 -11.89 -12.98
N LYS A 99 -3.04 -12.70 -13.91
CA LYS A 99 -2.82 -14.15 -13.92
C LYS A 99 -1.33 -14.50 -14.03
N ASP A 100 -0.59 -13.79 -14.86
CA ASP A 100 0.86 -14.01 -14.99
C ASP A 100 1.60 -13.59 -13.71
N VAL A 101 1.24 -12.47 -13.08
CA VAL A 101 1.77 -12.07 -11.76
C VAL A 101 1.51 -13.16 -10.71
N VAL A 102 0.29 -13.69 -10.62
CA VAL A 102 -0.07 -14.78 -9.70
C VAL A 102 0.77 -16.03 -9.96
N ASN A 103 0.98 -16.38 -11.24
CA ASN A 103 1.73 -17.58 -11.62
C ASN A 103 3.23 -17.46 -11.35
N MET A 104 3.80 -16.26 -11.35
CA MET A 104 5.20 -16.04 -10.96
C MET A 104 5.43 -16.32 -9.48
N ILE A 105 4.42 -16.16 -8.62
CA ILE A 105 4.55 -16.34 -7.18
C ILE A 105 4.39 -17.81 -6.81
N PRO A 106 5.35 -18.41 -6.07
CA PRO A 106 5.23 -19.78 -5.58
C PRO A 106 3.93 -19.99 -4.81
N LEU A 107 3.18 -21.05 -5.08
CA LEU A 107 1.84 -21.31 -4.57
C LEU A 107 1.73 -21.07 -3.04
N LYS A 108 2.68 -21.61 -2.27
CA LYS A 108 2.74 -21.46 -0.80
C LYS A 108 2.92 -20.02 -0.30
N LYS A 109 3.36 -19.10 -1.19
CA LYS A 109 3.64 -17.70 -0.84
C LYS A 109 2.57 -16.71 -1.32
N ARG A 110 1.63 -17.16 -2.18
CA ARG A 110 0.61 -16.28 -2.75
C ARG A 110 -0.22 -15.54 -1.69
N HIS A 111 -0.66 -16.22 -0.63
CA HIS A 111 -1.45 -15.62 0.44
C HIS A 111 -0.70 -14.56 1.24
N GLN A 112 0.64 -14.59 1.26
CA GLN A 112 1.46 -13.58 1.93
C GLN A 112 1.49 -12.28 1.14
N ILE A 113 1.39 -12.34 -0.18
CA ILE A 113 1.59 -11.23 -1.11
C ILE A 113 0.26 -10.74 -1.69
N LEU A 114 -0.62 -11.65 -2.10
CA LEU A 114 -1.86 -11.35 -2.81
C LEU A 114 -3.08 -11.27 -1.89
N ILE A 115 -4.16 -10.70 -2.42
CA ILE A 115 -5.52 -10.76 -1.86
C ILE A 115 -6.43 -11.55 -2.82
N PRO A 116 -7.43 -12.30 -2.30
CA PRO A 116 -8.24 -13.20 -3.14
C PRO A 116 -9.06 -12.50 -4.22
N ASN A 117 -9.63 -11.34 -3.90
CA ASN A 117 -10.50 -10.59 -4.80
C ASN A 117 -9.98 -9.17 -4.95
N LEU A 118 -9.19 -8.95 -5.98
CA LEU A 118 -8.59 -7.66 -6.29
C LEU A 118 -9.59 -6.77 -7.01
N LYS A 119 -9.79 -5.54 -6.53
CA LYS A 119 -10.64 -4.55 -7.19
C LYS A 119 -9.80 -3.49 -7.85
N ILE A 120 -10.07 -3.25 -9.13
CA ILE A 120 -9.31 -2.29 -9.94
C ILE A 120 -10.25 -1.22 -10.50
N ALA A 121 -9.82 0.04 -10.42
CA ALA A 121 -10.45 1.19 -11.04
C ALA A 121 -9.48 1.92 -11.96
N LYS A 122 -10.01 2.55 -13.01
CA LYS A 122 -9.26 3.43 -13.91
C LYS A 122 -9.58 4.88 -13.62
N PHE A 123 -8.57 5.71 -13.61
CA PHE A 123 -8.72 7.14 -13.38
C PHE A 123 -7.79 7.98 -14.27
N SER A 124 -8.02 9.31 -14.30
CA SER A 124 -7.13 10.26 -14.98
C SER A 124 -7.27 11.67 -14.42
N GLY A 125 -6.14 12.40 -14.40
CA GLY A 125 -6.11 13.83 -14.09
C GLY A 125 -6.30 14.18 -12.62
N ILE A 126 -5.95 13.26 -11.73
CA ILE A 126 -5.87 13.48 -10.29
C ILE A 126 -4.69 12.70 -9.70
N GLU A 127 -4.24 13.02 -8.49
CA GLU A 127 -3.10 12.39 -7.82
C GLU A 127 -1.83 12.29 -8.70
N ASN A 128 -1.64 13.23 -9.64
CA ASN A 128 -0.57 13.20 -10.65
C ASN A 128 -0.49 11.90 -11.45
N ASP A 129 -1.64 11.23 -11.62
CA ASP A 129 -1.74 9.90 -12.25
C ASP A 129 -0.91 8.80 -11.57
N TYR A 130 -0.47 9.01 -10.31
CA TYR A 130 0.18 7.96 -9.52
C TYR A 130 -0.85 6.92 -9.09
N PRO A 131 -0.50 5.63 -9.14
CA PRO A 131 -1.30 4.57 -8.53
C PRO A 131 -1.55 4.87 -7.05
N HIS A 132 -2.70 4.51 -6.55
CA HIS A 132 -3.07 4.72 -5.15
C HIS A 132 -4.27 3.84 -4.79
N THR A 133 -4.57 3.76 -3.49
CA THR A 133 -5.68 2.94 -3.01
C THR A 133 -6.72 3.77 -2.25
N HIS A 134 -8.00 3.46 -2.46
CA HIS A 134 -9.10 3.91 -1.62
C HIS A 134 -9.94 2.72 -1.18
N SER A 135 -10.16 2.57 0.12
CA SER A 135 -10.87 1.42 0.68
C SER A 135 -10.20 0.10 0.24
N ASP A 136 -10.87 -0.73 -0.53
CA ASP A 136 -10.41 -2.02 -1.05
C ASP A 136 -10.19 -2.00 -2.58
N ILE A 137 -10.01 -0.82 -3.17
CA ILE A 137 -9.85 -0.60 -4.61
C ILE A 137 -8.46 -0.01 -4.88
N ILE A 138 -7.76 -0.55 -5.87
CA ILE A 138 -6.55 0.05 -6.46
C ILE A 138 -6.96 0.88 -7.67
N PHE A 139 -6.47 2.10 -7.72
CA PHE A 139 -6.67 3.03 -8.81
C PHE A 139 -5.41 3.08 -9.67
N PHE A 140 -5.53 2.67 -10.94
CA PHE A 140 -4.49 2.83 -11.93
C PHE A 140 -4.85 3.93 -12.92
N SER A 141 -3.85 4.71 -13.33
CA SER A 141 -4.05 5.76 -14.31
C SER A 141 -4.43 5.19 -15.67
N LYS A 142 -5.11 6.01 -16.45
CA LYS A 142 -5.49 5.71 -17.86
C LYS A 142 -4.30 5.21 -18.66
N SER A 143 -3.10 5.77 -18.45
CA SER A 143 -1.89 5.40 -19.17
C SER A 143 -1.49 3.93 -19.00
N VAL A 144 -1.74 3.33 -17.84
CA VAL A 144 -1.47 1.90 -17.60
C VAL A 144 -2.27 1.03 -18.58
N PHE A 145 -3.54 1.34 -18.80
CA PHE A 145 -4.40 0.57 -19.70
C PHE A 145 -4.11 0.84 -21.17
N GLU A 146 -3.87 2.10 -21.53
CA GLU A 146 -3.70 2.52 -22.93
C GLU A 146 -2.28 2.34 -23.46
N ASN A 147 -1.27 2.35 -22.59
CA ASN A 147 0.14 2.22 -22.98
C ASN A 147 0.70 0.88 -22.54
N ASP A 148 0.77 0.61 -21.23
CA ASP A 148 1.48 -0.55 -20.70
C ASP A 148 0.77 -1.87 -21.02
N LEU A 149 -0.55 -1.89 -20.92
CA LEU A 149 -1.36 -3.09 -21.11
C LEU A 149 -2.12 -3.14 -22.44
N SER A 150 -2.05 -2.09 -23.29
CA SER A 150 -2.85 -1.99 -24.52
C SER A 150 -2.73 -3.19 -25.47
N ASN A 151 -1.54 -3.78 -25.54
CA ASN A 151 -1.20 -4.94 -26.38
C ASN A 151 -0.49 -6.01 -25.53
N TYR A 152 -1.01 -6.26 -24.33
CA TYR A 152 -0.42 -7.22 -23.41
C TYR A 152 -0.26 -8.63 -24.05
N GLN A 153 0.95 -9.15 -24.04
CA GLN A 153 1.27 -10.49 -24.53
C GLN A 153 1.76 -11.39 -23.40
N SER A 154 2.78 -10.97 -22.69
CA SER A 154 3.40 -11.72 -21.59
C SER A 154 4.17 -10.78 -20.66
N LEU A 155 4.24 -11.16 -19.40
CA LEU A 155 5.07 -10.48 -18.39
C LEU A 155 6.54 -10.84 -18.54
N GLU A 156 6.86 -11.97 -19.17
CA GLU A 156 8.20 -12.51 -19.26
C GLU A 156 9.13 -11.57 -20.05
N ASN A 157 10.28 -11.23 -19.44
CA ASN A 157 11.34 -10.36 -19.99
C ASN A 157 10.91 -8.92 -20.34
N ASN A 158 9.73 -8.47 -19.88
CA ASN A 158 9.26 -7.10 -20.08
C ASN A 158 9.49 -6.27 -18.80
N LYS A 159 10.54 -5.43 -18.79
CA LYS A 159 10.91 -4.62 -17.61
C LYS A 159 9.81 -3.65 -17.18
N ASN A 160 9.07 -3.04 -18.11
CA ASN A 160 7.99 -2.12 -17.79
C ASN A 160 6.83 -2.85 -17.12
N LEU A 161 6.45 -4.01 -17.63
CA LEU A 161 5.39 -4.84 -17.03
C LEU A 161 5.84 -5.44 -15.70
N LEU A 162 7.10 -5.76 -15.52
CA LEU A 162 7.64 -6.17 -14.21
C LEU A 162 7.61 -5.01 -13.21
N SER A 163 7.89 -3.79 -13.64
CA SER A 163 7.72 -2.59 -12.82
C SER A 163 6.26 -2.37 -12.43
N LEU A 164 5.34 -2.55 -13.38
CA LEU A 164 3.90 -2.48 -13.09
C LEU A 164 3.46 -3.58 -12.12
N ALA A 165 3.99 -4.80 -12.24
CA ALA A 165 3.73 -5.88 -11.30
C ALA A 165 4.25 -5.55 -9.90
N LYS A 166 5.45 -4.97 -9.80
CA LYS A 166 6.02 -4.47 -8.54
C LYS A 166 5.09 -3.42 -7.91
N THR A 167 4.63 -2.44 -8.69
CA THR A 167 3.67 -1.43 -8.24
C THR A 167 2.36 -2.06 -7.77
N LEU A 168 1.81 -3.03 -8.53
CA LEU A 168 0.60 -3.74 -8.12
C LEU A 168 0.74 -4.41 -6.76
N ILE A 169 1.88 -5.05 -6.48
CA ILE A 169 2.13 -5.70 -5.18
C ILE A 169 2.26 -4.66 -4.06
N HIS A 170 2.87 -3.50 -4.34
CA HIS A 170 2.92 -2.36 -3.43
C HIS A 170 1.50 -1.92 -3.03
N GLU A 171 0.63 -1.66 -3.99
CA GLU A 171 -0.75 -1.24 -3.76
C GLU A 171 -1.60 -2.31 -3.05
N ILE A 172 -1.42 -3.59 -3.39
CA ILE A 172 -2.09 -4.69 -2.67
C ILE A 172 -1.75 -4.66 -1.18
N ASN A 173 -0.52 -4.30 -0.83
CA ASN A 173 -0.11 -4.24 0.57
C ASN A 173 -0.82 -3.12 1.34
N HIS A 174 -1.09 -1.96 0.73
CA HIS A 174 -1.89 -0.91 1.35
C HIS A 174 -3.32 -1.39 1.65
N ILE A 175 -3.94 -2.17 0.76
CA ILE A 175 -5.26 -2.77 1.04
C ILE A 175 -5.18 -3.75 2.22
N LYS A 176 -4.16 -4.62 2.27
CA LYS A 176 -3.97 -5.57 3.39
C LYS A 176 -3.80 -4.86 4.72
N LEU A 177 -3.01 -3.80 4.77
CA LEU A 177 -2.83 -2.97 5.95
C LEU A 177 -4.13 -2.31 6.39
N ARG A 178 -4.91 -1.78 5.44
CA ARG A 178 -6.20 -1.14 5.73
C ARG A 178 -7.23 -2.13 6.27
N GLN A 179 -7.21 -3.37 5.80
CA GLN A 179 -8.07 -4.43 6.32
C GLN A 179 -7.66 -4.90 7.73
N ASN A 180 -6.38 -4.82 8.06
CA ASN A 180 -5.81 -5.25 9.34
C ASN A 180 -4.74 -4.24 9.83
N PRO A 181 -5.12 -3.05 10.33
CA PRO A 181 -4.20 -1.97 10.62
C PRO A 181 -3.11 -2.29 11.66
N THR A 182 -3.39 -3.21 12.57
CA THR A 182 -2.46 -3.61 13.64
C THR A 182 -1.61 -4.84 13.29
N MET A 183 -1.83 -5.44 12.12
CA MET A 183 -1.16 -6.68 11.72
C MET A 183 0.37 -6.58 11.78
N TYR A 184 0.91 -5.42 11.48
CA TYR A 184 2.35 -5.17 11.44
C TYR A 184 2.87 -4.25 12.55
N ASP A 185 2.06 -3.91 13.56
CA ASP A 185 2.49 -3.04 14.66
C ASP A 185 3.73 -3.59 15.40
N THR A 186 3.80 -4.92 15.58
CA THR A 186 4.99 -5.57 16.17
C THR A 186 6.23 -5.36 15.29
N LEU A 187 6.11 -5.51 13.97
CA LEU A 187 7.20 -5.27 13.03
C LEU A 187 7.63 -3.80 13.03
N PHE A 188 6.66 -2.87 13.01
CA PHE A 188 6.96 -1.44 13.05
C PHE A 188 7.69 -1.04 14.34
N ASN A 189 7.27 -1.62 15.47
CA ASN A 189 8.00 -1.45 16.74
C ASN A 189 9.43 -2.01 16.67
N GLN A 190 9.64 -3.17 16.04
CA GLN A 190 10.96 -3.76 15.83
C GLN A 190 11.84 -2.90 14.90
N TRP A 191 11.25 -2.22 13.92
CA TRP A 191 11.93 -1.23 13.09
C TRP A 191 12.26 0.06 13.85
N GLY A 192 11.74 0.21 15.06
CA GLY A 192 11.94 1.37 15.91
C GLY A 192 10.89 2.46 15.79
N PHE A 193 9.78 2.20 15.08
CA PHE A 193 8.66 3.13 14.98
C PHE A 193 7.75 3.03 16.21
N LYS A 194 7.29 4.19 16.67
CA LYS A 194 6.22 4.33 17.67
C LYS A 194 5.18 5.28 17.13
N SER A 195 3.91 4.86 17.14
CA SER A 195 2.82 5.71 16.69
C SER A 195 2.56 6.87 17.63
N ILE A 196 2.24 8.03 17.09
CA ILE A 196 1.79 9.22 17.79
C ILE A 196 0.47 9.71 17.18
N SER A 197 -0.39 10.26 18.03
CA SER A 197 -1.69 10.75 17.54
C SER A 197 -1.52 12.07 16.77
N PRO A 198 -2.42 12.37 15.80
CA PRO A 198 -2.47 13.67 15.15
C PRO A 198 -2.62 14.84 16.13
N GLN A 199 -3.36 14.62 17.23
CA GLN A 199 -3.52 15.62 18.28
C GLN A 199 -2.20 15.96 18.97
N TYR A 200 -1.39 14.95 19.31
CA TYR A 200 -0.07 15.16 19.90
C TYR A 200 0.85 15.89 18.93
N LEU A 201 0.84 15.50 17.67
CA LEU A 201 1.64 16.15 16.63
C LEU A 201 1.28 17.63 16.51
N ASN A 202 -0.01 17.98 16.49
CA ASN A 202 -0.49 19.34 16.40
C ASN A 202 -0.11 20.23 17.62
N GLN A 203 0.10 19.61 18.79
CA GLN A 203 0.58 20.32 19.98
C GLN A 203 2.09 20.49 20.00
N THR A 204 2.81 19.63 19.28
CA THR A 204 4.28 19.53 19.36
C THR A 204 4.98 20.29 18.24
N LEU A 205 4.45 20.17 17.01
CA LEU A 205 5.09 20.77 15.84
C LEU A 205 4.73 22.26 15.66
N PRO A 206 5.63 23.06 15.10
CA PRO A 206 5.31 24.42 14.66
C PRO A 206 4.21 24.46 13.60
N ASN A 207 3.35 25.49 13.67
CA ASN A 207 2.24 25.67 12.73
C ASN A 207 2.67 25.70 11.25
N ASN A 208 3.85 26.26 10.95
CA ASN A 208 4.40 26.31 9.61
C ASN A 208 4.80 24.94 9.05
N ILE A 209 5.01 23.93 9.89
CA ILE A 209 5.17 22.53 9.48
C ILE A 209 3.80 21.87 9.36
N ILE A 210 2.96 21.97 10.41
CA ILE A 210 1.63 21.33 10.45
C ILE A 210 0.75 21.72 9.24
N SER A 211 0.75 23.00 8.88
CA SER A 211 -0.06 23.49 7.75
C SER A 211 0.38 22.95 6.40
N ARG A 212 1.62 22.48 6.29
CA ARG A 212 2.20 21.94 5.06
C ARG A 212 2.23 20.41 4.99
N ILE A 213 1.84 19.70 6.06
CA ILE A 213 1.81 18.23 6.03
C ILE A 213 0.87 17.80 4.90
N ARG A 214 1.40 17.01 3.97
CA ARG A 214 0.65 16.38 2.88
C ARG A 214 -0.11 15.17 3.40
N ILE A 215 -1.34 15.02 2.95
CA ILE A 215 -2.14 13.82 3.22
C ILE A 215 -1.95 12.82 2.10
N ASN A 216 -1.60 11.58 2.47
CA ASN A 216 -1.46 10.47 1.54
C ASN A 216 -2.68 9.54 1.66
N PRO A 217 -3.38 9.20 0.55
CA PRO A 217 -4.53 8.30 0.58
C PRO A 217 -4.19 6.91 1.13
N ASP A 218 -2.96 6.46 0.92
CA ASP A 218 -2.51 5.12 1.28
C ASP A 218 -2.23 4.94 2.79
N GLU A 219 -2.14 6.04 3.54
CA GLU A 219 -1.96 6.05 5.00
C GLU A 219 -3.28 5.98 5.78
N LEU A 220 -4.44 6.05 5.10
CA LEU A 220 -5.77 6.04 5.72
C LEU A 220 -6.37 4.62 5.79
N PRO A 221 -7.35 4.35 6.68
CA PRO A 221 -8.11 5.24 7.57
C PRO A 221 -7.41 5.50 8.91
N ASP A 222 -6.35 4.81 9.23
CA ASP A 222 -5.68 4.90 10.51
C ASP A 222 -4.54 5.93 10.42
N TYR A 223 -4.95 7.20 10.21
CA TYR A 223 -4.02 8.31 10.04
C TYR A 223 -3.19 8.51 11.31
N ARG A 224 -2.10 7.73 11.38
CA ARG A 224 -1.11 7.77 12.45
C ARG A 224 0.15 8.46 11.97
N PHE A 225 0.78 9.20 12.85
CA PHE A 225 2.15 9.65 12.66
C PHE A 225 3.10 8.75 13.45
N TRP A 226 4.37 8.77 13.08
CA TRP A 226 5.34 7.87 13.66
C TRP A 226 6.61 8.58 14.05
N VAL A 227 7.10 8.27 15.27
CA VAL A 227 8.43 8.62 15.72
C VAL A 227 9.35 7.44 15.49
N TRP A 228 10.46 7.65 14.82
CA TRP A 228 11.46 6.64 14.61
C TRP A 228 12.57 6.73 15.64
N ARG A 229 12.83 5.61 16.37
CA ARG A 229 13.87 5.42 17.40
C ARG A 229 13.92 6.52 18.45
N ASN A 230 12.82 7.20 18.77
CA ASN A 230 12.74 8.39 19.61
C ASN A 230 13.72 9.53 19.17
N LYS A 231 14.10 9.58 17.91
CA LYS A 231 15.01 10.58 17.33
C LYS A 231 14.29 11.54 16.42
N SER A 232 13.46 11.03 15.51
CA SER A 232 12.89 11.83 14.44
C SER A 232 11.47 11.46 14.09
N ILE A 233 10.74 12.41 13.50
CA ILE A 233 9.42 12.22 12.90
C ILE A 233 9.58 12.41 11.38
N PRO A 234 9.61 11.35 10.56
CA PRO A 234 9.63 11.49 9.13
C PRO A 234 8.25 11.96 8.63
N LEU A 235 8.21 13.00 7.80
CA LEU A 235 7.00 13.63 7.31
C LEU A 235 7.12 14.03 5.84
N ALA A 236 6.05 13.81 5.07
CA ALA A 236 5.87 14.47 3.78
C ALA A 236 5.21 15.84 4.01
N ILE A 237 5.83 16.89 3.51
CA ILE A 237 5.29 18.24 3.57
C ILE A 237 5.39 18.91 2.20
N TYR A 238 4.50 19.83 1.92
CA TYR A 238 4.66 20.70 0.77
C TYR A 238 5.85 21.65 0.97
N SER A 239 6.65 21.86 -0.07
CA SER A 239 7.90 22.64 -0.01
C SER A 239 7.68 24.11 0.35
N SER A 240 6.52 24.67 -0.04
CA SER A 240 6.10 26.04 0.24
C SER A 240 4.59 26.13 0.45
N THR A 241 4.07 27.34 0.60
CA THR A 241 2.63 27.65 0.57
C THR A 241 2.13 28.05 -0.82
N ASP A 242 3.04 28.25 -1.77
CA ASP A 242 2.74 28.51 -3.17
C ASP A 242 3.15 27.27 -3.98
N ILE A 243 2.20 26.35 -4.12
CA ILE A 243 2.38 25.05 -4.74
C ILE A 243 1.38 24.87 -5.88
N THR A 244 1.74 24.07 -6.86
CA THR A 244 0.89 23.79 -8.05
C THR A 244 0.64 22.30 -8.26
N SER A 245 1.36 21.45 -7.55
CA SER A 245 1.34 20.01 -7.77
C SER A 245 1.62 19.23 -6.48
N ILE A 246 1.14 18.00 -6.43
CA ILE A 246 1.52 17.01 -5.41
C ILE A 246 3.03 16.76 -5.44
N SER A 247 3.67 16.90 -6.62
CA SER A 247 5.12 16.76 -6.76
C SER A 247 5.93 17.84 -6.04
N ASP A 248 5.29 18.93 -5.60
CA ASP A 248 5.94 19.97 -4.77
C ASP A 248 6.14 19.51 -3.31
N THR A 249 6.08 18.21 -3.09
CA THR A 249 6.30 17.57 -1.79
C THR A 249 7.78 17.32 -1.56
N ILE A 250 8.23 17.58 -0.33
CA ILE A 250 9.55 17.20 0.20
C ILE A 250 9.37 16.32 1.43
N ILE A 251 10.31 15.44 1.66
CA ILE A 251 10.31 14.59 2.86
C ILE A 251 11.32 15.13 3.84
N ILE A 252 10.87 15.37 5.07
CA ILE A 252 11.69 15.90 6.16
C ILE A 252 11.77 14.94 7.33
N SER A 253 12.84 15.03 8.08
CA SER A 253 13.09 14.39 9.37
C SER A 253 13.04 15.46 10.45
N VAL A 254 11.96 15.53 11.25
CA VAL A 254 11.81 16.50 12.34
C VAL A 254 12.44 15.93 13.60
N ASP A 255 13.33 16.69 14.26
CA ASP A 255 13.96 16.26 15.51
C ASP A 255 12.90 16.12 16.61
N TRP A 256 12.75 14.90 17.14
CA TRP A 256 11.79 14.57 18.20
C TRP A 256 12.00 15.39 19.48
N ASN A 257 13.27 15.68 19.83
CA ASN A 257 13.63 16.40 21.04
C ASN A 257 13.61 17.94 20.85
N ASN A 258 13.64 18.39 19.60
CA ASN A 258 13.54 19.80 19.24
C ASN A 258 12.70 20.01 17.98
N PRO A 259 11.36 19.93 18.05
CA PRO A 259 10.45 19.93 16.89
C PRO A 259 10.50 21.20 16.03
N LYS A 260 11.25 22.22 16.43
CA LYS A 260 11.54 23.40 15.61
C LYS A 260 12.66 23.18 14.60
N LYS A 261 13.42 22.08 14.73
CA LYS A 261 14.50 21.70 13.85
C LYS A 261 14.07 20.53 12.96
N TYR A 262 14.40 20.62 11.71
CA TYR A 262 14.26 19.52 10.75
C TYR A 262 15.38 19.57 9.71
N THR A 263 15.66 18.45 9.09
CA THR A 263 16.53 18.27 7.93
C THR A 263 15.73 17.60 6.83
N TYR A 264 16.27 17.51 5.62
CA TYR A 264 15.71 16.58 4.64
C TYR A 264 15.93 15.15 5.11
N LEU A 265 15.01 14.25 4.79
CA LEU A 265 15.16 12.85 5.19
C LEU A 265 16.35 12.18 4.49
N ASP A 266 16.72 12.66 3.30
CA ASP A 266 17.94 12.23 2.59
C ASP A 266 19.22 12.49 3.39
N ASP A 267 19.20 13.48 4.29
CA ASP A 267 20.33 13.82 5.16
C ASP A 267 20.30 13.06 6.51
N ASP A 268 19.30 12.20 6.73
CA ASP A 268 19.21 11.32 7.92
C ASP A 268 19.88 9.95 7.61
N ASP A 269 21.21 9.94 7.63
CA ASP A 269 22.00 8.75 7.31
C ASP A 269 21.57 7.51 8.11
N ASP A 270 21.22 7.68 9.38
CA ASP A 270 20.74 6.58 10.24
C ASP A 270 19.48 5.92 9.67
N PHE A 271 18.52 6.74 9.18
CA PHE A 271 17.27 6.26 8.61
C PHE A 271 17.52 5.60 7.24
N ILE A 272 18.24 6.31 6.37
CA ILE A 272 18.55 5.84 5.02
C ILE A 272 19.37 4.54 5.06
N ASP A 273 20.37 4.47 5.92
CA ASP A 273 21.22 3.27 6.07
C ASP A 273 20.46 2.07 6.62
N TYR A 274 19.49 2.32 7.52
CA TYR A 274 18.72 1.25 8.13
C TYR A 274 17.72 0.61 7.15
N PHE A 275 17.04 1.43 6.33
CA PHE A 275 16.02 0.93 5.42
C PHE A 275 16.52 0.69 3.99
N LYS A 276 17.52 1.45 3.51
CA LYS A 276 18.07 1.37 2.13
C LYS A 276 16.98 1.51 1.04
N ILE A 277 16.00 2.38 1.28
CA ILE A 277 14.89 2.66 0.36
C ILE A 277 14.88 4.13 -0.04
N HIS A 278 14.11 4.45 -1.08
CA HIS A 278 13.92 5.83 -1.50
C HIS A 278 13.14 6.62 -0.42
N VAL A 279 13.51 7.87 -0.21
CA VAL A 279 12.92 8.74 0.84
C VAL A 279 11.41 8.92 0.74
N ASN A 280 10.82 8.77 -0.44
CA ASN A 280 9.37 8.81 -0.59
C ASN A 280 8.66 7.72 0.24
N HIS A 281 9.37 6.66 0.61
CA HIS A 281 8.89 5.61 1.51
C HIS A 281 9.25 5.96 2.98
N TYR A 282 8.85 7.13 3.45
CA TYR A 282 9.18 7.64 4.80
C TYR A 282 8.29 7.07 5.89
N HIS A 283 7.06 6.71 5.55
CA HIS A 283 6.06 6.18 6.47
C HIS A 283 6.20 4.65 6.58
N PRO A 284 6.02 4.00 7.76
CA PRO A 284 6.19 2.56 7.89
C PRO A 284 5.27 1.74 6.98
N ASN A 285 4.08 2.25 6.63
CA ASN A 285 3.20 1.61 5.65
C ASN A 285 3.82 1.60 4.25
N GLU A 286 4.45 2.71 3.84
CA GLU A 286 5.15 2.83 2.55
C GLU A 286 6.39 1.94 2.51
N ILE A 287 7.19 1.93 3.60
CA ILE A 287 8.34 1.05 3.74
C ILE A 287 7.91 -0.42 3.59
N LEU A 288 6.82 -0.78 4.28
CA LEU A 288 6.29 -2.14 4.23
C LEU A 288 5.81 -2.51 2.83
N ALA A 289 5.07 -1.62 2.16
CA ALA A 289 4.56 -1.83 0.80
C ALA A 289 5.72 -2.00 -0.19
N GLU A 290 6.76 -1.16 -0.11
CA GLU A 290 7.96 -1.30 -0.92
C GLU A 290 8.70 -2.60 -0.63
N TYR A 291 8.87 -2.99 0.62
CA TYR A 291 9.52 -4.25 0.98
C TYR A 291 8.73 -5.49 0.51
N HIS A 292 7.40 -5.45 0.51
CA HIS A 292 6.59 -6.52 -0.08
C HIS A 292 6.79 -6.60 -1.60
N SER A 293 6.91 -5.47 -2.27
CA SER A 293 7.20 -5.44 -3.70
C SER A 293 8.60 -5.99 -4.02
N ILE A 294 9.59 -5.69 -3.18
CA ILE A 294 10.95 -6.24 -3.25
C ILE A 294 10.93 -7.75 -2.98
N TYR A 295 10.15 -8.20 -1.99
CA TYR A 295 9.99 -9.63 -1.70
C TYR A 295 9.36 -10.39 -2.88
N PHE A 296 8.40 -9.80 -3.57
CA PHE A 296 7.89 -10.33 -4.83
C PHE A 296 8.99 -10.47 -5.88
N MET A 297 9.81 -9.44 -6.08
CA MET A 297 10.93 -9.47 -7.03
C MET A 297 11.99 -10.51 -6.64
N GLU A 298 12.24 -10.71 -5.34
CA GLU A 298 13.13 -11.78 -4.85
C GLU A 298 12.55 -13.17 -5.15
N LEU A 299 11.27 -13.41 -4.83
CA LEU A 299 10.60 -14.70 -5.08
C LEU A 299 10.56 -15.07 -6.56
N THR A 300 10.42 -14.09 -7.42
CA THR A 300 10.33 -14.27 -8.88
C THR A 300 11.71 -14.25 -9.56
N LYS A 301 12.81 -14.11 -8.79
CA LYS A 301 14.18 -14.03 -9.28
C LYS A 301 14.42 -12.85 -10.25
N GLN A 302 13.68 -11.76 -10.08
CA GLN A 302 13.79 -10.54 -10.87
C GLN A 302 14.48 -9.39 -10.10
N LEU A 303 14.94 -9.66 -8.87
CA LEU A 303 15.60 -8.69 -8.02
C LEU A 303 16.97 -8.31 -8.60
N THR A 304 17.18 -7.01 -8.82
CA THR A 304 18.44 -6.44 -9.31
C THR A 304 19.28 -5.78 -8.22
N ASP A 305 18.64 -5.23 -7.17
CA ASP A 305 19.29 -4.61 -6.04
C ASP A 305 19.32 -5.57 -4.84
N THR A 306 20.52 -5.94 -4.43
CA THR A 306 20.73 -6.90 -3.34
C THR A 306 21.05 -6.23 -2.00
N ASP A 307 21.24 -4.91 -1.93
CA ASP A 307 21.64 -4.25 -0.69
C ASP A 307 20.46 -4.12 0.28
N ILE A 308 19.26 -3.89 -0.23
CA ILE A 308 18.03 -3.85 0.57
C ILE A 308 17.81 -5.18 1.31
N ILE A 309 17.95 -6.31 0.64
CA ILE A 309 17.72 -7.64 1.25
C ILE A 309 18.74 -8.00 2.34
N LYS A 310 19.87 -7.29 2.42
CA LYS A 310 20.87 -7.47 3.48
C LYS A 310 20.54 -6.68 4.73
N THR A 311 19.64 -5.69 4.66
CA THR A 311 19.26 -4.84 5.80
C THR A 311 18.60 -5.65 6.92
N GLU A 312 18.77 -5.20 8.16
CA GLU A 312 18.07 -5.81 9.31
C GLU A 312 16.55 -5.58 9.19
N ALA A 313 16.11 -4.42 8.71
CA ALA A 313 14.71 -4.11 8.52
C ALA A 313 14.02 -5.12 7.58
N TYR A 314 14.63 -5.43 6.44
CA TYR A 314 14.07 -6.42 5.49
C TYR A 314 14.10 -7.85 6.05
N LYS A 315 15.16 -8.23 6.77
CA LYS A 315 15.25 -9.54 7.43
C LYS A 315 14.16 -9.72 8.48
N LEU A 316 13.82 -8.67 9.23
CA LEU A 316 12.72 -8.69 10.19
C LEU A 316 11.37 -8.92 9.47
N LEU A 317 11.11 -8.25 8.36
CA LEU A 317 9.92 -8.54 7.55
C LEU A 317 9.87 -10.00 7.13
N LYS A 318 10.96 -10.57 6.60
CA LYS A 318 10.99 -11.97 6.14
C LYS A 318 10.70 -12.98 7.23
N LYS A 319 11.01 -12.68 8.49
CA LYS A 319 10.64 -13.52 9.65
C LYS A 319 9.14 -13.44 9.99
N THR A 320 8.48 -12.35 9.60
CA THR A 320 7.05 -12.12 9.82
C THR A 320 6.18 -12.78 8.75
N LEU A 321 6.71 -12.96 7.53
CA LEU A 321 6.08 -13.62 6.39
C LEU A 321 6.28 -15.14 6.44
#